data_66bca5e69fecf0fd0580e87e69bdab11
#
_entry.id   66bca5e69fecf0fd0580e87e69bdab11
#
_cell.length_a   1.000
_cell.length_b   1.000
_cell.length_c   1.000
_cell.angle_alpha   90.00
_cell.angle_beta   90.00
_cell.angle_gamma   90.00
#
_symmetry.space_group_name_H-M   'P 1'
#
loop_
_entity.id
_entity.type
_entity.pdbx_description
1 polymer ?
#
loop_
_entity_poly.entity_id
_entity_poly.type
_entity_poly.pdbx_seq_one_letter_code
_entity_poly.pdbx_strand_id
1 'polypeptide(L)'
;MKIMSGNGNLPLANAIAAYLELPLTKASVRRFADEEVFVEIHENVRGEDVFVIQSTSFPANDNLMELLICIDALRRASAKRITAVVPYFGYARQDRKPGPRTPISAKLVANLITTAGADRVLAVDLHAGQIQGFFDIPTDNLFAAPVMAADIQTRYAGQEIMVVSPDVGGVVRARALAKRLDNAPLAIVDKRRDSPGQSEVMNIIGDVKGRMCILIDDIIDSGGTLCNAAQALMEAGATGVAAYISHGVLSGGAVARVDKSVLKELVITDSILPTEATLGSSRIRVMSIASLLGEAVRRTADESSVSSLFD
;
A
#
# COMPACT_ATOMS: atom_id res chain seq x y z
N MET A 1 14.42 13.04 17.14
CA MET A 1 13.48 12.54 16.10
C MET A 1 12.09 13.13 16.34
N LYS A 2 11.40 13.54 15.29
CA LYS A 2 10.03 14.07 15.31
C LYS A 2 9.17 13.42 14.23
N ILE A 3 7.87 13.34 14.49
CA ILE A 3 6.89 12.77 13.55
C ILE A 3 5.90 13.86 13.15
N MET A 4 5.84 14.19 11.88
CA MET A 4 4.86 15.13 11.33
C MET A 4 3.86 14.36 10.46
N SER A 5 2.60 14.76 10.50
CA SER A 5 1.55 14.19 9.64
C SER A 5 1.00 15.24 8.69
N GLY A 6 0.77 14.84 7.44
CA GLY A 6 -0.22 15.51 6.59
C GLY A 6 -1.63 14.99 6.90
N ASN A 7 -2.61 15.43 6.10
CA ASN A 7 -4.02 15.10 6.30
C ASN A 7 -4.47 13.80 5.62
N GLY A 8 -3.65 13.22 4.75
CA GLY A 8 -4.06 12.07 3.92
C GLY A 8 -4.39 10.80 4.71
N ASN A 9 -3.80 10.63 5.91
CA ASN A 9 -4.14 9.50 6.78
C ASN A 9 -3.71 9.77 8.24
N LEU A 10 -4.39 10.69 8.89
CA LEU A 10 -4.10 11.07 10.27
C LEU A 10 -4.27 9.91 11.28
N PRO A 11 -5.26 9.00 11.16
CA PRO A 11 -5.37 7.85 12.06
C PRO A 11 -4.13 6.96 12.04
N LEU A 12 -3.58 6.63 10.87
CA LEU A 12 -2.35 5.85 10.75
C LEU A 12 -1.15 6.60 11.34
N ALA A 13 -1.04 7.91 11.09
CA ALA A 13 0.04 8.72 11.65
C ALA A 13 -0.01 8.75 13.19
N ASN A 14 -1.19 8.86 13.79
CA ASN A 14 -1.37 8.76 15.23
C ASN A 14 -1.00 7.37 15.77
N ALA A 15 -1.37 6.30 15.06
CA ALA A 15 -1.02 4.94 15.46
C ALA A 15 0.50 4.68 15.39
N ILE A 16 1.19 5.22 14.39
CA ILE A 16 2.66 5.17 14.29
C ILE A 16 3.29 5.97 15.44
N ALA A 17 2.81 7.19 15.71
CA ALA A 17 3.30 8.03 16.80
C ALA A 17 3.11 7.32 18.17
N ALA A 18 1.95 6.69 18.39
CA ALA A 18 1.67 5.90 19.58
C ALA A 18 2.62 4.69 19.73
N TYR A 19 2.90 3.96 18.63
CA TYR A 19 3.88 2.87 18.63
C TYR A 19 5.28 3.34 19.03
N LEU A 20 5.65 4.55 18.62
CA LEU A 20 6.94 5.17 18.91
C LEU A 20 6.98 5.87 20.28
N GLU A 21 5.86 5.94 20.98
CA GLU A 21 5.71 6.68 22.25
C GLU A 21 6.09 8.17 22.10
N LEU A 22 5.80 8.74 20.92
CA LEU A 22 6.08 10.14 20.59
C LEU A 22 4.79 10.88 20.22
N PRO A 23 4.68 12.18 20.56
CA PRO A 23 3.60 13.01 20.03
C PRO A 23 3.86 13.36 18.56
N LEU A 24 2.79 13.63 17.83
CA LEU A 24 2.91 14.29 16.54
C LEU A 24 3.44 15.72 16.72
N THR A 25 4.28 16.16 15.80
CA THR A 25 4.77 17.55 15.70
C THR A 25 3.60 18.51 15.62
N LYS A 26 3.64 19.55 16.44
CA LYS A 26 2.62 20.60 16.41
C LYS A 26 2.76 21.40 15.11
N ALA A 27 1.83 21.20 14.21
CA ALA A 27 1.78 21.89 12.93
C ALA A 27 0.32 22.11 12.50
N SER A 28 0.10 23.16 11.74
CA SER A 28 -1.16 23.39 11.02
C SER A 28 -0.96 23.07 9.56
N VAL A 29 -1.70 22.08 9.06
CA VAL A 29 -1.78 21.75 7.65
C VAL A 29 -3.22 22.00 7.22
N ARG A 30 -3.46 23.09 6.50
CA ARG A 30 -4.81 23.58 6.15
C ARG A 30 -4.85 24.12 4.73
N ARG A 31 -6.03 24.47 4.28
CA ARG A 31 -6.22 25.09 2.96
C ARG A 31 -6.72 26.52 3.11
N PHE A 32 -6.33 27.36 2.17
CA PHE A 32 -6.96 28.63 1.94
C PHE A 32 -8.34 28.45 1.26
N ALA A 33 -9.09 29.54 1.09
CA ALA A 33 -10.41 29.49 0.48
C ALA A 33 -10.40 29.09 -1.01
N ASP A 34 -9.26 29.22 -1.67
CA ASP A 34 -8.98 28.83 -3.06
C ASP A 34 -8.35 27.44 -3.18
N GLU A 35 -8.37 26.66 -2.07
CA GLU A 35 -7.84 25.30 -1.95
C GLU A 35 -6.30 25.18 -1.97
N GLU A 36 -5.54 26.29 -2.00
CA GLU A 36 -4.09 26.23 -1.82
C GLU A 36 -3.71 25.70 -0.44
N VAL A 37 -2.72 24.80 -0.39
CA VAL A 37 -2.25 24.20 0.85
C VAL A 37 -1.36 25.19 1.61
N PHE A 38 -1.61 25.35 2.90
CA PHE A 38 -0.81 26.13 3.84
C PHE A 38 -0.28 25.22 4.96
N VAL A 39 1.01 25.33 5.24
CA VAL A 39 1.67 24.60 6.31
C VAL A 39 2.40 25.55 7.24
N GLU A 40 2.17 25.41 8.54
CA GLU A 40 2.86 26.15 9.58
C GLU A 40 3.28 25.21 10.72
N ILE A 41 4.57 25.21 11.05
CA ILE A 41 5.14 24.37 12.11
C ILE A 41 5.23 25.22 13.39
N HIS A 42 4.59 24.77 14.48
CA HIS A 42 4.45 25.53 15.72
C HIS A 42 5.46 25.15 16.81
N GLU A 43 6.47 24.34 16.46
CA GLU A 43 7.53 23.97 17.38
C GLU A 43 8.90 23.90 16.68
N ASN A 44 9.96 23.88 17.48
CA ASN A 44 11.30 23.82 16.92
C ASN A 44 11.60 22.45 16.33
N VAL A 45 11.97 22.44 15.04
CA VAL A 45 12.43 21.24 14.30
C VAL A 45 13.87 21.36 13.83
N ARG A 46 14.55 22.46 14.15
CA ARG A 46 15.94 22.69 13.73
C ARG A 46 16.86 21.59 14.26
N GLY A 47 17.62 20.99 13.36
CA GLY A 47 18.60 19.94 13.69
C GLY A 47 17.96 18.59 14.04
N GLU A 48 16.63 18.45 13.90
CA GLU A 48 15.90 17.20 14.14
C GLU A 48 15.84 16.32 12.89
N ASP A 49 15.83 15.01 13.10
CA ASP A 49 15.38 14.05 12.12
C ASP A 49 13.85 14.02 12.13
N VAL A 50 13.21 14.39 11.03
CA VAL A 50 11.77 14.51 10.93
C VAL A 50 11.21 13.52 9.90
N PHE A 51 10.22 12.74 10.32
CA PHE A 51 9.50 11.81 9.49
C PHE A 51 8.14 12.40 9.15
N VAL A 52 7.87 12.62 7.85
CA VAL A 52 6.60 13.15 7.36
C VAL A 52 5.75 12.01 6.86
N ILE A 53 4.65 11.73 7.55
CA ILE A 53 3.73 10.65 7.20
C ILE A 53 2.61 11.22 6.33
N GLN A 54 2.53 10.75 5.07
CA GLN A 54 1.50 11.17 4.14
C GLN A 54 1.25 10.10 3.06
N SER A 55 0.07 9.52 3.04
CA SER A 55 -0.38 8.70 1.90
C SER A 55 -0.80 9.61 0.75
N THR A 56 -0.28 9.34 -0.45
CA THR A 56 -0.63 10.10 -1.66
C THR A 56 -1.78 9.45 -2.43
N SER A 57 -2.79 8.96 -1.67
CA SER A 57 -4.05 8.43 -2.17
C SER A 57 -5.03 9.54 -2.55
N PHE A 58 -6.24 9.16 -2.96
CA PHE A 58 -7.28 10.13 -3.31
C PHE A 58 -7.61 11.07 -2.12
N PRO A 59 -7.70 12.38 -2.39
CA PRO A 59 -7.42 13.10 -3.63
C PRO A 59 -5.90 13.21 -3.90
N ALA A 60 -5.40 12.44 -4.89
CA ALA A 60 -3.97 12.17 -5.04
C ALA A 60 -3.11 13.42 -5.29
N ASN A 61 -3.60 14.36 -6.10
CA ASN A 61 -2.87 15.59 -6.41
C ASN A 61 -2.74 16.47 -5.17
N ASP A 62 -3.79 16.56 -4.39
CA ASP A 62 -3.83 17.36 -3.17
C ASP A 62 -2.91 16.79 -2.11
N ASN A 63 -3.00 15.48 -1.86
CA ASN A 63 -2.16 14.80 -0.89
C ASN A 63 -0.67 14.80 -1.30
N LEU A 64 -0.39 14.72 -2.60
CA LEU A 64 0.98 14.87 -3.09
C LEU A 64 1.50 16.29 -2.87
N MET A 65 0.75 17.32 -3.27
CA MET A 65 1.15 18.71 -3.08
C MET A 65 1.34 19.04 -1.59
N GLU A 66 0.45 18.55 -0.74
CA GLU A 66 0.55 18.70 0.72
C GLU A 66 1.85 18.10 1.26
N LEU A 67 2.22 16.87 0.81
CA LEU A 67 3.50 16.26 1.16
C LEU A 67 4.69 17.15 0.76
N LEU A 68 4.69 17.66 -0.47
CA LEU A 68 5.79 18.50 -0.98
C LEU A 68 5.94 19.78 -0.17
N ILE A 69 4.83 20.44 0.18
CA ILE A 69 4.84 21.68 0.98
C ILE A 69 5.26 21.40 2.42
N CYS A 70 4.85 20.28 3.02
CA CYS A 70 5.33 19.84 4.33
C CYS A 70 6.85 19.67 4.36
N ILE A 71 7.41 18.99 3.32
CA ILE A 71 8.86 18.79 3.19
C ILE A 71 9.59 20.15 3.04
N ASP A 72 9.10 21.06 2.18
CA ASP A 72 9.71 22.37 2.00
C ASP A 72 9.66 23.21 3.29
N ALA A 73 8.54 23.17 4.04
CA ALA A 73 8.43 23.84 5.32
C ALA A 73 9.47 23.35 6.34
N LEU A 74 9.66 22.03 6.44
CA LEU A 74 10.67 21.42 7.32
C LEU A 74 12.09 21.79 6.90
N ARG A 75 12.39 21.77 5.60
CA ARG A 75 13.67 22.17 5.03
C ARG A 75 13.99 23.63 5.38
N ARG A 76 13.03 24.56 5.21
CA ARG A 76 13.17 25.97 5.57
C ARG A 76 13.27 26.18 7.08
N ALA A 77 12.66 25.32 7.88
CA ALA A 77 12.81 25.30 9.32
C ALA A 77 14.12 24.67 9.81
N SER A 78 15.04 24.29 8.89
CA SER A 78 16.36 23.71 9.16
C SER A 78 16.29 22.35 9.87
N ALA A 79 15.34 21.50 9.56
CA ALA A 79 15.40 20.08 9.92
C ALA A 79 16.72 19.48 9.41
N LYS A 80 17.31 18.57 10.18
CA LYS A 80 18.60 17.95 9.83
C LYS A 80 18.45 16.94 8.72
N ARG A 81 17.42 16.11 8.79
CA ARG A 81 17.08 15.06 7.83
C ARG A 81 15.56 14.95 7.73
N ILE A 82 15.05 14.82 6.52
CA ILE A 82 13.62 14.71 6.25
C ILE A 82 13.36 13.38 5.56
N THR A 83 12.63 12.48 6.22
CA THR A 83 12.20 11.22 5.65
C THR A 83 10.72 11.28 5.29
N ALA A 84 10.40 11.13 4.01
CA ALA A 84 9.02 10.99 3.55
C ALA A 84 8.54 9.56 3.80
N VAL A 85 7.59 9.38 4.69
CA VAL A 85 6.92 8.10 4.95
C VAL A 85 5.62 8.10 4.16
N VAL A 86 5.59 7.33 3.07
CA VAL A 86 4.50 7.30 2.10
C VAL A 86 3.85 5.92 2.10
N PRO A 87 2.89 5.64 3.01
CA PRO A 87 2.25 4.32 3.14
C PRO A 87 1.61 3.84 1.84
N TYR A 88 1.00 4.75 1.07
CA TYR A 88 0.57 4.53 -0.30
C TYR A 88 1.20 5.55 -1.23
N PHE A 89 1.96 5.07 -2.22
CA PHE A 89 2.61 5.88 -3.23
C PHE A 89 1.71 6.01 -4.45
N GLY A 90 1.04 7.14 -4.58
CA GLY A 90 0.19 7.45 -5.73
C GLY A 90 1.00 7.53 -7.04
N TYR A 91 0.33 7.34 -8.17
CA TYR A 91 0.95 7.27 -9.50
C TYR A 91 1.87 6.06 -9.73
N ALA A 92 2.05 5.17 -8.77
CA ALA A 92 2.93 3.99 -8.88
C ALA A 92 2.60 3.08 -10.08
N ARG A 93 1.33 3.02 -10.50
CA ARG A 93 0.88 2.23 -11.66
C ARG A 93 1.36 2.78 -13.01
N GLN A 94 1.93 3.99 -13.04
CA GLN A 94 2.50 4.63 -14.21
C GLN A 94 4.04 4.60 -14.15
N ASP A 95 4.60 3.40 -13.95
CA ASP A 95 6.03 3.12 -13.78
C ASP A 95 6.78 2.92 -15.10
N ARG A 96 6.06 2.80 -16.20
CA ARG A 96 6.59 2.57 -17.55
C ARG A 96 5.67 3.21 -18.61
N LYS A 97 6.16 3.30 -19.81
CA LYS A 97 5.37 3.75 -20.96
C LYS A 97 4.53 2.59 -21.51
N PRO A 98 3.21 2.55 -21.33
CA PRO A 98 2.36 1.50 -21.90
C PRO A 98 2.14 1.68 -23.41
N GLY A 99 2.47 2.83 -23.95
CA GLY A 99 2.34 3.18 -25.37
C GLY A 99 3.18 4.39 -25.77
N PRO A 100 3.20 4.76 -27.05
CA PRO A 100 3.93 5.92 -27.51
C PRO A 100 3.37 7.23 -26.90
N ARG A 101 4.26 8.17 -26.59
CA ARG A 101 3.95 9.52 -26.06
C ARG A 101 3.23 9.53 -24.70
N THR A 102 3.37 8.46 -23.90
CA THR A 102 2.86 8.40 -22.53
C THR A 102 3.93 8.79 -21.52
N PRO A 103 3.57 9.37 -20.36
CA PRO A 103 4.52 9.72 -19.31
C PRO A 103 4.97 8.49 -18.51
N ILE A 104 5.98 8.71 -17.65
CA ILE A 104 6.31 7.83 -16.53
C ILE A 104 6.06 8.66 -15.26
N SER A 105 4.80 8.72 -14.83
CA SER A 105 4.37 9.62 -13.75
C SER A 105 4.99 9.25 -12.40
N ALA A 106 5.27 7.96 -12.17
CA ALA A 106 5.97 7.52 -10.96
C ALA A 106 7.37 8.16 -10.84
N LYS A 107 8.11 8.28 -11.95
CA LYS A 107 9.42 8.98 -11.97
C LYS A 107 9.28 10.47 -11.72
N LEU A 108 8.26 11.11 -12.30
CA LEU A 108 7.99 12.53 -12.07
C LEU A 108 7.72 12.78 -10.57
N VAL A 109 6.86 11.97 -9.94
CA VAL A 109 6.54 12.10 -8.51
C VAL A 109 7.78 11.88 -7.65
N ALA A 110 8.61 10.87 -7.96
CA ALA A 110 9.86 10.64 -7.25
C ALA A 110 10.80 11.85 -7.32
N ASN A 111 10.93 12.47 -8.50
CA ASN A 111 11.73 13.68 -8.68
C ASN A 111 11.17 14.87 -7.88
N LEU A 112 9.85 15.05 -7.85
CA LEU A 112 9.23 16.13 -7.08
C LEU A 112 9.50 15.99 -5.57
N ILE A 113 9.36 14.80 -5.01
CA ILE A 113 9.65 14.52 -3.59
C ILE A 113 11.12 14.81 -3.27
N THR A 114 12.05 14.35 -4.11
CA THR A 114 13.48 14.62 -3.94
C THR A 114 13.79 16.12 -4.04
N THR A 115 13.22 16.81 -5.03
CA THR A 115 13.44 18.25 -5.26
C THR A 115 12.87 19.09 -4.12
N ALA A 116 11.74 18.70 -3.53
CA ALA A 116 11.16 19.36 -2.36
C ALA A 116 12.11 19.34 -1.15
N GLY A 117 12.99 18.33 -1.06
CA GLY A 117 14.03 18.25 -0.05
C GLY A 117 13.95 17.05 0.88
N ALA A 118 13.29 15.97 0.47
CA ALA A 118 13.38 14.70 1.19
C ALA A 118 14.79 14.11 1.04
N ASP A 119 15.33 13.58 2.14
CA ASP A 119 16.61 12.90 2.19
C ASP A 119 16.47 11.38 2.08
N ARG A 120 15.28 10.84 2.34
CA ARG A 120 14.93 9.42 2.29
C ARG A 120 13.44 9.24 2.05
N VAL A 121 13.07 8.10 1.48
CA VAL A 121 11.67 7.67 1.35
C VAL A 121 11.48 6.30 1.99
N LEU A 122 10.41 6.15 2.78
CA LEU A 122 9.87 4.87 3.22
C LEU A 122 8.51 4.68 2.55
N ALA A 123 8.34 3.59 1.80
CA ALA A 123 7.07 3.25 1.16
C ALA A 123 6.68 1.82 1.51
N VAL A 124 5.41 1.46 1.29
CA VAL A 124 4.93 0.09 1.49
C VAL A 124 4.42 -0.46 0.16
N ASP A 125 4.82 -1.68 -0.18
CA ASP A 125 4.38 -2.45 -1.35
C ASP A 125 4.26 -1.60 -2.63
N LEU A 126 5.35 -0.96 -3.05
CA LEU A 126 5.40 -0.26 -4.33
C LEU A 126 4.91 -1.18 -5.45
N HIS A 127 4.05 -0.66 -6.32
CA HIS A 127 3.45 -1.41 -7.43
C HIS A 127 4.49 -2.19 -8.26
N ALA A 128 5.66 -1.60 -8.43
CA ALA A 128 6.78 -2.24 -9.10
C ALA A 128 8.09 -1.92 -8.35
N GLY A 129 8.89 -2.94 -8.08
CA GLY A 129 10.12 -2.81 -7.30
C GLY A 129 11.15 -1.85 -7.91
N GLN A 130 11.16 -1.69 -9.24
CA GLN A 130 12.02 -0.75 -9.94
C GLN A 130 11.73 0.73 -9.62
N ILE A 131 10.57 1.07 -9.05
CA ILE A 131 10.24 2.44 -8.63
C ILE A 131 11.26 2.96 -7.59
N GLN A 132 11.85 2.08 -6.77
CA GLN A 132 12.93 2.45 -5.87
C GLN A 132 14.10 3.10 -6.61
N GLY A 133 14.42 2.62 -7.82
CA GLY A 133 15.46 3.19 -8.68
C GLY A 133 15.06 4.51 -9.37
N PHE A 134 13.84 5.00 -9.19
CA PHE A 134 13.43 6.31 -9.68
C PHE A 134 13.84 7.45 -8.76
N PHE A 135 14.15 7.11 -7.51
CA PHE A 135 14.67 8.07 -6.54
C PHE A 135 16.20 8.10 -6.60
N ASP A 136 16.77 9.29 -6.53
CA ASP A 136 18.21 9.52 -6.39
C ASP A 136 18.63 9.64 -4.90
N ILE A 137 17.69 9.36 -4.00
CA ILE A 137 17.87 9.30 -2.55
C ILE A 137 17.54 7.89 -2.03
N PRO A 138 18.05 7.49 -0.85
CA PRO A 138 17.72 6.21 -0.25
C PRO A 138 16.21 5.98 -0.17
N THR A 139 15.76 4.81 -0.64
CA THR A 139 14.34 4.45 -0.67
C THR A 139 14.16 3.03 -0.19
N ASP A 140 13.42 2.87 0.88
CA ASP A 140 13.07 1.56 1.45
C ASP A 140 11.62 1.21 1.10
N ASN A 141 11.44 0.10 0.41
CA ASN A 141 10.13 -0.46 0.11
C ASN A 141 9.83 -1.58 1.10
N LEU A 142 9.00 -1.29 2.10
CA LEU A 142 8.53 -2.24 3.09
C LEU A 142 7.45 -3.15 2.48
N PHE A 143 7.27 -4.34 3.06
CA PHE A 143 6.24 -5.28 2.61
C PHE A 143 5.23 -5.55 3.72
N ALA A 144 3.93 -5.51 3.40
CA ALA A 144 2.87 -5.90 4.32
C ALA A 144 2.75 -7.43 4.49
N ALA A 145 3.40 -8.20 3.61
CA ALA A 145 3.34 -9.66 3.60
C ALA A 145 3.62 -10.34 4.96
N PRO A 146 4.58 -9.90 5.80
CA PRO A 146 4.77 -10.48 7.14
C PRO A 146 3.55 -10.32 8.04
N VAL A 147 2.93 -9.13 8.05
CA VAL A 147 1.72 -8.85 8.85
C VAL A 147 0.54 -9.67 8.32
N MET A 148 0.38 -9.75 7.01
CA MET A 148 -0.65 -10.56 6.36
C MET A 148 -0.47 -12.06 6.65
N ALA A 149 0.76 -12.57 6.58
CA ALA A 149 1.04 -13.98 6.85
C ALA A 149 0.65 -14.38 8.28
N ALA A 150 0.97 -13.58 9.29
CA ALA A 150 0.60 -13.82 10.68
C ALA A 150 -0.93 -13.87 10.87
N ASP A 151 -1.66 -12.97 10.22
CA ASP A 151 -3.13 -12.96 10.24
C ASP A 151 -3.71 -14.20 9.54
N ILE A 152 -3.19 -14.57 8.37
CA ILE A 152 -3.62 -15.75 7.61
C ILE A 152 -3.39 -17.03 8.42
N GLN A 153 -2.22 -17.21 9.01
CA GLN A 153 -1.89 -18.36 9.85
C GLN A 153 -2.85 -18.53 11.03
N THR A 154 -3.23 -17.42 11.65
CA THR A 154 -4.17 -17.44 12.78
C THR A 154 -5.59 -17.73 12.32
N ARG A 155 -6.04 -17.06 11.24
CA ARG A 155 -7.44 -17.07 10.82
C ARG A 155 -7.85 -18.31 10.04
N TYR A 156 -6.91 -18.90 9.32
CA TYR A 156 -7.12 -20.10 8.50
C TYR A 156 -6.36 -21.31 9.04
N ALA A 157 -6.07 -21.33 10.36
CA ALA A 157 -5.43 -22.46 11.00
C ALA A 157 -6.16 -23.78 10.72
N GLY A 158 -5.42 -24.82 10.37
CA GLY A 158 -5.97 -26.15 10.06
C GLY A 158 -6.65 -26.29 8.69
N GLN A 159 -6.62 -25.26 7.85
CA GLN A 159 -7.11 -25.37 6.47
C GLN A 159 -5.94 -25.57 5.50
N GLU A 160 -6.20 -26.32 4.42
CA GLU A 160 -5.24 -26.45 3.31
C GLU A 160 -5.24 -25.16 2.48
N ILE A 161 -4.22 -24.32 2.68
CA ILE A 161 -4.09 -23.02 2.01
C ILE A 161 -3.43 -23.18 0.65
N MET A 162 -3.97 -22.48 -0.35
CA MET A 162 -3.36 -22.19 -1.64
C MET A 162 -3.19 -20.69 -1.79
N VAL A 163 -1.95 -20.21 -1.97
CA VAL A 163 -1.72 -18.80 -2.32
C VAL A 163 -1.97 -18.60 -3.80
N VAL A 164 -2.70 -17.54 -4.17
CA VAL A 164 -3.09 -17.32 -5.56
C VAL A 164 -2.68 -15.91 -6.01
N SER A 165 -1.97 -15.85 -7.13
CA SER A 165 -1.75 -14.59 -7.85
C SER A 165 -2.93 -14.31 -8.77
N PRO A 166 -3.58 -13.13 -8.71
CA PRO A 166 -4.70 -12.79 -9.58
C PRO A 166 -4.31 -12.51 -11.03
N ASP A 167 -3.00 -12.43 -11.32
CA ASP A 167 -2.43 -12.29 -12.65
C ASP A 167 -0.97 -12.78 -12.68
N VAL A 168 -0.36 -12.75 -13.88
CA VAL A 168 1.05 -13.17 -14.05
C VAL A 168 2.03 -12.18 -13.41
N GLY A 169 1.67 -10.89 -13.32
CA GLY A 169 2.52 -9.84 -12.75
C GLY A 169 2.74 -9.98 -11.25
N GLY A 170 1.73 -10.47 -10.51
CA GLY A 170 1.76 -10.64 -9.06
C GLY A 170 2.46 -11.91 -8.55
N VAL A 171 2.97 -12.79 -9.44
CA VAL A 171 3.53 -14.12 -9.06
C VAL A 171 4.68 -14.00 -8.05
N VAL A 172 5.54 -13.00 -8.18
CA VAL A 172 6.68 -12.81 -7.26
C VAL A 172 6.16 -12.52 -5.84
N ARG A 173 5.15 -11.66 -5.72
CA ARG A 173 4.49 -11.33 -4.44
C ARG A 173 3.81 -12.56 -3.84
N ALA A 174 3.06 -13.30 -4.66
CA ALA A 174 2.40 -14.52 -4.21
C ALA A 174 3.40 -15.58 -3.71
N ARG A 175 4.54 -15.73 -4.39
CA ARG A 175 5.61 -16.64 -3.96
C ARG A 175 6.24 -16.20 -2.64
N ALA A 176 6.45 -14.91 -2.44
CA ALA A 176 6.97 -14.38 -1.18
C ALA A 176 6.02 -14.65 0.00
N LEU A 177 4.71 -14.49 -0.20
CA LEU A 177 3.71 -14.84 0.80
C LEU A 177 3.66 -16.35 1.05
N ALA A 178 3.65 -17.16 -0.02
CA ALA A 178 3.62 -18.62 0.07
C ALA A 178 4.81 -19.17 0.90
N LYS A 179 6.01 -18.60 0.72
CA LYS A 179 7.20 -18.95 1.52
C LYS A 179 6.98 -18.70 3.01
N ARG A 180 6.27 -17.63 3.39
CA ARG A 180 5.95 -17.29 4.80
C ARG A 180 4.84 -18.17 5.39
N LEU A 181 4.07 -18.82 4.53
CA LEU A 181 3.00 -19.76 4.89
C LEU A 181 3.48 -21.21 4.71
N ASP A 182 4.64 -21.55 5.27
CA ASP A 182 5.25 -22.89 5.27
C ASP A 182 5.40 -23.48 3.85
N ASN A 183 5.77 -22.64 2.88
CA ASN A 183 5.82 -22.99 1.46
C ASN A 183 4.48 -23.49 0.90
N ALA A 184 3.38 -22.86 1.28
CA ALA A 184 2.07 -23.17 0.74
C ALA A 184 2.10 -23.25 -0.80
N PRO A 185 1.34 -24.15 -1.42
CA PRO A 185 1.29 -24.25 -2.86
C PRO A 185 0.77 -22.96 -3.50
N LEU A 186 1.15 -22.72 -4.76
CA LEU A 186 0.88 -21.53 -5.53
C LEU A 186 0.01 -21.85 -6.74
N ALA A 187 -1.01 -21.00 -6.98
CA ALA A 187 -1.76 -20.97 -8.23
C ALA A 187 -1.71 -19.58 -8.85
N ILE A 188 -2.00 -19.50 -10.15
CA ILE A 188 -2.04 -18.26 -10.91
C ILE A 188 -3.35 -18.21 -11.68
N VAL A 189 -4.06 -17.08 -11.63
CA VAL A 189 -5.18 -16.82 -12.51
C VAL A 189 -4.66 -16.05 -13.72
N ASP A 190 -4.56 -16.74 -14.87
CA ASP A 190 -4.13 -16.13 -16.13
C ASP A 190 -5.35 -15.62 -16.90
N LYS A 191 -5.40 -14.31 -17.10
CA LYS A 191 -6.47 -13.63 -17.80
C LYS A 191 -6.15 -13.55 -19.29
N ARG A 192 -6.87 -14.30 -20.12
CA ARG A 192 -6.73 -14.22 -21.58
C ARG A 192 -7.95 -13.60 -22.23
N ARG A 193 -7.70 -12.77 -23.21
CA ARG A 193 -8.69 -12.30 -24.17
C ARG A 193 -8.34 -12.92 -25.51
N ASP A 194 -9.10 -13.93 -25.91
CA ASP A 194 -8.83 -14.60 -27.19
C ASP A 194 -9.20 -13.74 -28.40
N SER A 195 -10.08 -12.73 -28.23
CA SER A 195 -10.44 -11.75 -29.27
C SER A 195 -11.08 -10.48 -28.68
N PRO A 196 -10.97 -9.32 -29.32
CA PRO A 196 -11.71 -8.12 -28.93
C PRO A 196 -13.22 -8.37 -28.96
N GLY A 197 -13.92 -8.15 -27.83
CA GLY A 197 -15.38 -8.29 -27.71
C GLY A 197 -15.86 -9.63 -27.15
N GLN A 198 -14.97 -10.59 -26.86
CA GLN A 198 -15.33 -11.81 -26.13
C GLN A 198 -15.20 -11.63 -24.61
N SER A 199 -15.97 -12.41 -23.85
CA SER A 199 -15.87 -12.50 -22.39
C SER A 199 -14.46 -12.95 -21.98
N GLU A 200 -13.93 -12.37 -20.90
CA GLU A 200 -12.63 -12.76 -20.37
C GLU A 200 -12.66 -14.21 -19.88
N VAL A 201 -11.78 -15.04 -20.41
CA VAL A 201 -11.59 -16.41 -19.94
C VAL A 201 -10.49 -16.36 -18.86
N MET A 202 -10.83 -16.87 -17.67
CA MET A 202 -9.89 -17.06 -16.56
C MET A 202 -9.33 -18.48 -16.64
N ASN A 203 -8.04 -18.59 -16.94
CA ASN A 203 -7.33 -19.86 -16.90
C ASN A 203 -6.59 -19.99 -15.57
N ILE A 204 -6.82 -21.09 -14.85
CA ILE A 204 -6.17 -21.33 -13.56
C ILE A 204 -5.02 -22.29 -13.76
N ILE A 205 -3.81 -21.87 -13.40
CA ILE A 205 -2.61 -22.69 -13.38
C ILE A 205 -2.38 -23.12 -11.94
N GLY A 206 -2.51 -24.40 -11.66
CA GLY A 206 -2.44 -24.99 -10.32
C GLY A 206 -3.73 -25.73 -9.95
N ASP A 207 -3.64 -26.66 -9.00
CA ASP A 207 -4.80 -27.44 -8.51
C ASP A 207 -5.35 -26.80 -7.24
N VAL A 208 -6.49 -26.09 -7.37
CA VAL A 208 -7.14 -25.38 -6.28
C VAL A 208 -8.28 -26.16 -5.61
N LYS A 209 -8.59 -27.36 -6.14
CA LYS A 209 -9.69 -28.19 -5.66
C LYS A 209 -9.50 -28.58 -4.19
N GLY A 210 -10.52 -28.37 -3.39
CA GLY A 210 -10.52 -28.72 -1.97
C GLY A 210 -9.71 -27.78 -1.07
N ARG A 211 -9.16 -26.66 -1.60
CA ARG A 211 -8.27 -25.76 -0.86
C ARG A 211 -8.91 -24.42 -0.56
N MET A 212 -8.48 -23.80 0.54
CA MET A 212 -8.77 -22.39 0.86
C MET A 212 -7.80 -21.50 0.07
N CYS A 213 -8.31 -20.74 -0.89
CA CYS A 213 -7.52 -19.87 -1.76
C CYS A 213 -7.34 -18.49 -1.14
N ILE A 214 -6.09 -18.03 -1.05
CA ILE A 214 -5.72 -16.69 -0.59
C ILE A 214 -5.17 -15.90 -1.79
N LEU A 215 -6.00 -15.03 -2.34
CA LEU A 215 -5.57 -14.07 -3.37
C LEU A 215 -4.70 -12.99 -2.74
N ILE A 216 -3.57 -12.66 -3.36
CA ILE A 216 -2.65 -11.62 -2.90
C ILE A 216 -2.34 -10.64 -4.02
N ASP A 217 -2.46 -9.34 -3.74
CA ASP A 217 -2.04 -8.29 -4.66
C ASP A 217 -1.60 -7.02 -3.90
N ASP A 218 -1.01 -6.03 -4.61
CA ASP A 218 -0.67 -4.75 -4.01
C ASP A 218 -1.86 -3.78 -3.97
N ILE A 219 -2.68 -3.73 -5.02
CA ILE A 219 -3.74 -2.74 -5.17
C ILE A 219 -5.05 -3.40 -5.58
N ILE A 220 -6.13 -3.04 -4.88
CA ILE A 220 -7.48 -3.21 -5.38
C ILE A 220 -8.07 -1.82 -5.70
N ASP A 221 -8.43 -1.62 -6.96
CA ASP A 221 -9.07 -0.39 -7.43
C ASP A 221 -10.58 -0.62 -7.64
N SER A 222 -11.04 -0.97 -8.83
CA SER A 222 -12.45 -1.24 -9.09
C SER A 222 -12.96 -2.60 -8.56
N GLY A 223 -12.06 -3.51 -8.22
CA GLY A 223 -12.37 -4.84 -7.69
C GLY A 223 -12.88 -5.87 -8.70
N GLY A 224 -13.08 -5.49 -9.97
CA GLY A 224 -13.62 -6.40 -10.98
C GLY A 224 -12.75 -7.64 -11.21
N THR A 225 -11.47 -7.46 -11.48
CA THR A 225 -10.53 -8.57 -11.71
C THR A 225 -10.46 -9.51 -10.52
N LEU A 226 -10.38 -8.96 -9.30
CA LEU A 226 -10.31 -9.75 -8.08
C LEU A 226 -11.57 -10.59 -7.85
N CYS A 227 -12.76 -10.00 -8.01
CA CYS A 227 -14.02 -10.71 -7.84
C CYS A 227 -14.22 -11.79 -8.91
N ASN A 228 -13.82 -11.52 -10.16
CA ASN A 228 -13.88 -12.52 -11.23
C ASN A 228 -12.89 -13.67 -10.98
N ALA A 229 -11.68 -13.38 -10.50
CA ALA A 229 -10.72 -14.40 -10.11
C ALA A 229 -11.27 -15.28 -8.97
N ALA A 230 -11.88 -14.66 -7.96
CA ALA A 230 -12.51 -15.40 -6.86
C ALA A 230 -13.63 -16.32 -7.35
N GLN A 231 -14.47 -15.85 -8.27
CA GLN A 231 -15.54 -16.66 -8.86
C GLN A 231 -14.98 -17.87 -9.62
N ALA A 232 -13.96 -17.66 -10.46
CA ALA A 232 -13.31 -18.74 -11.21
C ALA A 232 -12.67 -19.79 -10.30
N LEU A 233 -12.05 -19.37 -9.19
CA LEU A 233 -11.48 -20.29 -8.20
C LEU A 233 -12.55 -21.14 -7.52
N MET A 234 -13.69 -20.56 -7.16
CA MET A 234 -14.81 -21.31 -6.59
C MET A 234 -15.39 -22.31 -7.60
N GLU A 235 -15.54 -21.93 -8.86
CA GLU A 235 -15.99 -22.81 -9.94
C GLU A 235 -14.98 -23.95 -10.19
N ALA A 236 -13.70 -23.73 -9.98
CA ALA A 236 -12.65 -24.74 -10.05
C ALA A 236 -12.58 -25.67 -8.82
N GLY A 237 -13.48 -25.47 -7.84
CA GLY A 237 -13.64 -26.37 -6.67
C GLY A 237 -12.84 -25.94 -5.44
N ALA A 238 -12.43 -24.69 -5.31
CA ALA A 238 -11.91 -24.15 -4.06
C ALA A 238 -12.98 -24.22 -2.95
N THR A 239 -12.55 -24.46 -1.70
CA THR A 239 -13.45 -24.50 -0.53
C THR A 239 -13.86 -23.10 -0.05
N GLY A 240 -13.11 -22.09 -0.45
CA GLY A 240 -13.36 -20.69 -0.17
C GLY A 240 -12.26 -19.83 -0.76
N VAL A 241 -12.54 -18.55 -0.90
CA VAL A 241 -11.59 -17.56 -1.40
C VAL A 241 -11.61 -16.34 -0.48
N ALA A 242 -10.43 -15.95 0.01
CA ALA A 242 -10.20 -14.65 0.65
C ALA A 242 -9.14 -13.87 -0.14
N ALA A 243 -9.13 -12.56 0.02
CA ALA A 243 -8.15 -11.71 -0.61
C ALA A 243 -7.42 -10.85 0.41
N TYR A 244 -6.10 -10.72 0.27
CA TYR A 244 -5.23 -9.87 1.07
C TYR A 244 -4.52 -8.88 0.15
N ILE A 245 -4.84 -7.62 0.30
CA ILE A 245 -4.38 -6.56 -0.61
C ILE A 245 -3.78 -5.42 0.21
N SER A 246 -2.58 -4.97 -0.16
CA SER A 246 -1.92 -3.90 0.58
C SER A 246 -2.72 -2.59 0.52
N HIS A 247 -3.13 -2.17 -0.67
CA HIS A 247 -3.73 -0.85 -0.89
C HIS A 247 -5.18 -0.94 -1.37
N GLY A 248 -6.10 -0.64 -0.48
CA GLY A 248 -7.53 -0.55 -0.80
C GLY A 248 -7.91 0.80 -1.40
N VAL A 249 -7.66 1.01 -2.69
CA VAL A 249 -8.12 2.24 -3.39
C VAL A 249 -9.64 2.25 -3.49
N LEU A 250 -10.26 1.12 -3.80
CA LEU A 250 -11.70 0.85 -3.74
C LEU A 250 -12.57 1.90 -4.45
N SER A 251 -12.17 2.29 -5.66
CA SER A 251 -12.90 3.26 -6.48
C SER A 251 -14.13 2.68 -7.17
N GLY A 252 -14.99 3.53 -7.69
CA GLY A 252 -16.03 3.18 -8.67
C GLY A 252 -16.99 2.06 -8.25
N GLY A 253 -17.45 2.04 -6.99
CA GLY A 253 -18.40 1.04 -6.49
C GLY A 253 -17.76 -0.31 -6.16
N ALA A 254 -16.45 -0.35 -5.95
CA ALA A 254 -15.70 -1.57 -5.61
C ALA A 254 -16.19 -2.23 -4.32
N VAL A 255 -16.52 -1.45 -3.29
CA VAL A 255 -17.07 -1.97 -2.01
C VAL A 255 -18.32 -2.79 -2.26
N ALA A 256 -19.32 -2.23 -2.97
CA ALA A 256 -20.56 -2.93 -3.28
C ALA A 256 -20.32 -4.18 -4.16
N ARG A 257 -19.29 -4.17 -5.01
CA ARG A 257 -18.92 -5.35 -5.82
C ARG A 257 -18.31 -6.44 -4.96
N VAL A 258 -17.45 -6.10 -4.02
CA VAL A 258 -16.88 -7.03 -3.05
C VAL A 258 -17.97 -7.65 -2.18
N ASP A 259 -18.90 -6.84 -1.66
CA ASP A 259 -20.01 -7.31 -0.80
C ASP A 259 -20.93 -8.31 -1.53
N LYS A 260 -21.07 -8.19 -2.85
CA LYS A 260 -21.86 -9.09 -3.70
C LYS A 260 -21.06 -10.29 -4.23
N SER A 261 -19.74 -10.31 -4.04
CA SER A 261 -18.87 -11.35 -4.59
C SER A 261 -18.94 -12.65 -3.77
N VAL A 262 -18.26 -13.68 -4.25
CA VAL A 262 -18.07 -14.96 -3.53
C VAL A 262 -16.91 -14.92 -2.53
N LEU A 263 -16.19 -13.80 -2.42
CA LEU A 263 -15.13 -13.64 -1.42
C LEU A 263 -15.67 -13.87 -0.01
N LYS A 264 -14.99 -14.67 0.79
CA LYS A 264 -15.26 -14.77 2.23
C LYS A 264 -14.95 -13.45 2.93
N GLU A 265 -13.81 -12.87 2.61
CA GLU A 265 -13.40 -11.55 3.05
C GLU A 265 -12.38 -10.94 2.08
N LEU A 266 -12.33 -9.64 2.07
CA LEU A 266 -11.23 -8.83 1.55
C LEU A 266 -10.53 -8.17 2.72
N VAL A 267 -9.25 -8.44 2.89
CA VAL A 267 -8.40 -7.78 3.88
C VAL A 267 -7.53 -6.75 3.17
N ILE A 268 -7.60 -5.52 3.61
CA ILE A 268 -6.74 -4.43 3.14
C ILE A 268 -5.95 -3.86 4.31
N THR A 269 -4.84 -3.17 4.02
CA THR A 269 -4.15 -2.43 5.07
C THR A 269 -4.74 -1.02 5.23
N ASP A 270 -4.39 -0.36 6.33
CA ASP A 270 -4.69 1.05 6.57
C ASP A 270 -3.71 2.02 5.89
N SER A 271 -2.97 1.57 4.88
CA SER A 271 -2.09 2.44 4.06
C SER A 271 -2.82 3.59 3.38
N ILE A 272 -4.09 3.39 3.06
CA ILE A 272 -5.05 4.40 2.59
C ILE A 272 -6.12 4.55 3.67
N LEU A 273 -6.53 5.78 3.95
CA LEU A 273 -7.60 6.05 4.91
C LEU A 273 -8.90 5.37 4.45
N PRO A 274 -9.46 4.42 5.24
CA PRO A 274 -10.69 3.76 4.87
C PRO A 274 -11.87 4.73 4.82
N THR A 275 -12.72 4.60 3.81
CA THR A 275 -13.96 5.35 3.71
C THR A 275 -15.04 4.77 4.64
N GLU A 276 -16.10 5.55 4.92
CA GLU A 276 -17.27 5.05 5.66
C GLU A 276 -17.89 3.80 5.00
N ALA A 277 -17.95 3.78 3.67
CA ALA A 277 -18.43 2.62 2.92
C ALA A 277 -17.55 1.39 3.15
N THR A 278 -16.22 1.57 3.19
CA THR A 278 -15.26 0.49 3.49
C THR A 278 -15.47 -0.06 4.90
N LEU A 279 -15.59 0.84 5.89
CA LEU A 279 -15.79 0.47 7.29
C LEU A 279 -17.17 -0.15 7.56
N GLY A 280 -18.18 0.21 6.76
CA GLY A 280 -19.53 -0.35 6.84
C GLY A 280 -19.72 -1.69 6.12
N SER A 281 -18.72 -2.15 5.34
CA SER A 281 -18.79 -3.43 4.63
C SER A 281 -18.68 -4.61 5.60
N SER A 282 -19.50 -5.62 5.41
CA SER A 282 -19.42 -6.89 6.17
C SER A 282 -18.31 -7.83 5.67
N ARG A 283 -17.74 -7.54 4.50
CA ARG A 283 -16.74 -8.39 3.84
C ARG A 283 -15.35 -7.76 3.76
N ILE A 284 -15.23 -6.46 4.07
CA ILE A 284 -13.93 -5.77 4.04
C ILE A 284 -13.43 -5.59 5.47
N ARG A 285 -12.22 -6.04 5.71
CA ARG A 285 -11.52 -5.86 6.98
C ARG A 285 -10.26 -5.05 6.77
N VAL A 286 -10.04 -4.08 7.64
CA VAL A 286 -8.85 -3.23 7.61
C VAL A 286 -7.86 -3.73 8.65
N MET A 287 -6.62 -3.93 8.23
CA MET A 287 -5.50 -4.37 9.07
C MET A 287 -4.48 -3.25 9.18
N SER A 288 -4.02 -2.95 10.39
CA SER A 288 -3.06 -1.87 10.58
C SER A 288 -1.63 -2.31 10.26
N ILE A 289 -0.91 -1.43 9.58
CA ILE A 289 0.55 -1.52 9.34
C ILE A 289 1.32 -0.50 10.18
N ALA A 290 0.70 0.09 11.20
CA ALA A 290 1.33 1.08 12.05
C ALA A 290 2.59 0.56 12.75
N SER A 291 2.57 -0.68 13.25
CA SER A 291 3.74 -1.31 13.88
C SER A 291 4.89 -1.54 12.90
N LEU A 292 4.59 -1.97 11.67
CA LEU A 292 5.59 -2.13 10.61
C LEU A 292 6.27 -0.79 10.28
N LEU A 293 5.47 0.24 10.04
CA LEU A 293 5.99 1.58 9.73
C LEU A 293 6.68 2.21 10.93
N GLY A 294 6.14 2.08 12.14
CA GLY A 294 6.76 2.58 13.36
C GLY A 294 8.12 1.96 13.62
N GLU A 295 8.24 0.63 13.44
CA GLU A 295 9.53 -0.05 13.56
C GLU A 295 10.53 0.40 12.51
N ALA A 296 10.12 0.59 11.27
CA ALA A 296 10.97 1.10 10.20
C ALA A 296 11.44 2.54 10.48
N VAL A 297 10.56 3.40 10.98
CA VAL A 297 10.89 4.77 11.41
C VAL A 297 11.90 4.74 12.54
N ARG A 298 11.69 3.92 13.58
CA ARG A 298 12.61 3.76 14.72
C ARG A 298 13.99 3.34 14.24
N ARG A 299 14.08 2.28 13.44
CA ARG A 299 15.36 1.78 12.93
C ARG A 299 16.08 2.79 12.04
N THR A 300 15.33 3.52 11.21
CA THR A 300 15.92 4.58 10.38
C THR A 300 16.49 5.71 11.23
N ALA A 301 15.80 6.09 12.31
CA ALA A 301 16.28 7.12 13.23
C ALA A 301 17.52 6.67 14.02
N ASP A 302 17.54 5.41 14.45
CA ASP A 302 18.63 4.80 15.22
C ASP A 302 19.79 4.31 14.34
N GLU A 303 19.72 4.55 13.02
CA GLU A 303 20.70 4.11 12.00
C GLU A 303 20.91 2.57 12.00
N SER A 304 19.90 1.83 12.45
CA SER A 304 19.91 0.37 12.45
C SER A 304 19.28 -0.21 11.19
N SER A 305 19.59 -1.50 10.90
CA SER A 305 19.16 -2.14 9.68
C SER A 305 17.64 -2.31 9.62
N VAL A 306 17.01 -1.86 8.54
CA VAL A 306 15.60 -2.15 8.21
C VAL A 306 15.44 -3.48 7.46
N SER A 307 16.53 -4.11 7.01
CA SER A 307 16.50 -5.32 6.16
C SER A 307 15.81 -6.50 6.83
N SER A 308 15.94 -6.65 8.15
CA SER A 308 15.28 -7.72 8.90
C SER A 308 13.76 -7.56 9.03
N LEU A 309 13.19 -6.45 8.54
CA LEU A 309 11.74 -6.29 8.42
C LEU A 309 11.19 -6.94 7.14
N PHE A 310 12.08 -7.38 6.26
CA PHE A 310 11.74 -8.01 4.98
C PHE A 310 11.78 -9.55 5.05
N ASP A 311 12.37 -10.11 6.10
CA ASP A 311 12.57 -11.56 6.29
C ASP A 311 11.36 -12.29 6.91
#